data_58b922e0fab704dca6f185fd86df8099
#
_entry.id   58b922e0fab704dca6f185fd86df8099
#
_cell.length_a   1.000
_cell.length_b   1.000
_cell.length_c   1.000
_cell.angle_alpha   90.00
_cell.angle_beta   90.00
_cell.angle_gamma   90.00
#
_symmetry.space_group_name_H-M   'P 1'
#
loop_
_entity.id
_entity.type
_entity.pdbx_description
1 polymer ?
#
loop_
_entity_poly.entity_id
_entity_poly.type
_entity_poly.pdbx_seq_one_letter_code
_entity_poly.pdbx_strand_id
1 'polypeptide(L)'
;MSNSLPLNPFMSVRPRGKDMPSAPVPRKTTNTSSNSAFGSVKVSAYHRILKFSHVMHIGSEVEGQLAPGKTALDAIEAVLPAGTLSGAPKFRAMQIIDALEGSKRGIYGGAIGYIDLTGNMDTCISIRIAYKKNGTVYIRSGAGIVADSVPEKEHTECINKAMAVVQAVRESAGDAQ
;
A
#
# COMPACT_ATOMS: atom_id res chain seq x y z
N MET A 1 -3.55 18.52 -21.36
CA MET A 1 -3.20 17.07 -21.35
C MET A 1 -3.04 16.67 -19.90
N SER A 2 -4.01 15.97 -19.33
CA SER A 2 -4.03 15.60 -17.92
C SER A 2 -3.08 14.42 -17.70
N ASN A 3 -1.93 14.66 -17.10
CA ASN A 3 -1.06 13.61 -16.58
C ASN A 3 -1.69 13.06 -15.29
N SER A 4 -2.57 12.09 -15.43
CA SER A 4 -2.98 11.27 -14.30
C SER A 4 -1.81 10.35 -13.93
N LEU A 5 -1.17 10.62 -12.80
CA LEU A 5 -0.17 9.73 -12.20
C LEU A 5 -0.84 8.38 -11.91
N PRO A 6 -0.31 7.26 -12.41
CA PRO A 6 -0.85 5.95 -12.08
C PRO A 6 -0.63 5.68 -10.59
N LEU A 7 -1.72 5.48 -9.89
CA LEU A 7 -1.71 5.15 -8.49
C LEU A 7 -1.17 3.72 -8.28
N ASN A 8 -0.49 3.49 -7.18
CA ASN A 8 0.17 2.26 -6.74
C ASN A 8 -0.84 1.09 -6.57
N PRO A 9 -0.43 -0.20 -6.60
CA PRO A 9 -1.37 -1.32 -6.57
C PRO A 9 -2.31 -1.24 -5.37
N PHE A 10 -3.59 -1.16 -5.68
CA PHE A 10 -4.69 -0.95 -4.74
C PHE A 10 -5.18 -2.26 -4.15
N MET A 11 -5.68 -2.20 -2.94
CA MET A 11 -6.56 -3.21 -2.40
C MET A 11 -8.00 -2.72 -2.60
N SER A 12 -8.72 -3.39 -3.48
CA SER A 12 -10.15 -3.13 -3.71
C SER A 12 -10.98 -4.30 -3.16
N VAL A 13 -11.98 -4.00 -2.36
CA VAL A 13 -12.94 -4.98 -1.85
C VAL A 13 -14.34 -4.52 -2.26
N ARG A 14 -15.02 -5.35 -3.05
CA ARG A 14 -16.40 -5.09 -3.48
C ARG A 14 -17.30 -6.23 -3.01
N PRO A 15 -18.45 -5.96 -2.40
CA PRO A 15 -19.45 -6.99 -2.17
C PRO A 15 -19.98 -7.49 -3.52
N ARG A 16 -20.09 -8.79 -3.70
CA ARG A 16 -20.61 -9.37 -4.94
C ARG A 16 -22.11 -9.17 -5.04
N GLY A 17 -22.56 -8.21 -5.86
CA GLY A 17 -23.83 -8.34 -6.57
C GLY A 17 -23.67 -9.40 -7.68
N LYS A 18 -24.76 -10.06 -8.06
CA LYS A 18 -24.74 -11.24 -8.95
C LYS A 18 -24.08 -11.04 -10.32
N ASP A 19 -23.72 -9.80 -10.73
CA ASP A 19 -23.30 -9.44 -12.09
C ASP A 19 -22.11 -8.48 -12.21
N MET A 20 -21.24 -8.35 -11.16
CA MET A 20 -20.07 -7.48 -11.27
C MET A 20 -18.75 -8.25 -11.27
N PRO A 21 -17.77 -7.87 -12.13
CA PRO A 21 -16.45 -8.48 -12.12
C PRO A 21 -15.73 -8.17 -10.80
N SER A 22 -15.09 -9.19 -10.23
CA SER A 22 -14.33 -9.08 -8.97
C SER A 22 -13.09 -8.22 -9.17
N ALA A 23 -12.85 -7.26 -8.27
CA ALA A 23 -11.61 -6.51 -8.25
C ALA A 23 -10.47 -7.32 -7.60
N PRO A 24 -9.24 -7.19 -8.08
CA PRO A 24 -8.09 -7.95 -7.58
C PRO A 24 -7.63 -7.49 -6.19
N VAL A 25 -7.27 -8.43 -5.34
CA VAL A 25 -6.69 -8.19 -4.01
C VAL A 25 -5.20 -8.55 -4.04
N PRO A 26 -4.27 -7.64 -3.71
CA PRO A 26 -2.84 -7.97 -3.70
C PRO A 26 -2.50 -9.02 -2.64
N ARG A 27 -1.62 -9.96 -3.01
CA ARG A 27 -1.23 -11.08 -2.16
C ARG A 27 -0.45 -10.63 -0.93
N LYS A 28 -0.98 -10.86 0.25
CA LYS A 28 -0.23 -10.98 1.49
C LYS A 28 -0.71 -12.15 2.34
N THR A 29 0.25 -12.95 2.71
CA THR A 29 0.13 -14.20 3.46
C THR A 29 -0.08 -13.97 4.95
N THR A 30 -1.07 -13.21 5.39
CA THR A 30 -1.42 -13.19 6.80
C THR A 30 -2.92 -12.96 6.97
N ASN A 31 -3.60 -13.95 7.51
CA ASN A 31 -5.00 -13.92 7.97
C ASN A 31 -6.10 -13.69 6.91
N THR A 32 -5.81 -13.74 5.62
CA THR A 32 -6.85 -13.75 4.59
C THR A 32 -7.76 -14.98 4.69
N SER A 33 -7.24 -16.07 5.23
CA SER A 33 -7.99 -17.32 5.36
C SER A 33 -9.19 -17.24 6.33
N SER A 34 -9.12 -16.40 7.37
CA SER A 34 -10.22 -16.25 8.33
C SER A 34 -11.36 -15.34 7.83
N ASN A 35 -11.06 -14.43 6.91
CA ASN A 35 -12.03 -13.49 6.37
C ASN A 35 -12.49 -13.83 4.94
N SER A 36 -11.92 -14.85 4.32
CA SER A 36 -12.32 -15.35 3.01
C SER A 36 -13.03 -16.69 3.13
N ALA A 37 -14.04 -16.91 2.30
CA ALA A 37 -14.70 -18.21 2.21
C ALA A 37 -13.70 -19.29 1.81
N PHE A 38 -13.75 -20.43 2.47
CA PHE A 38 -12.82 -21.53 2.23
C PHE A 38 -12.80 -21.95 0.75
N GLY A 39 -11.62 -22.10 0.17
CA GLY A 39 -11.45 -22.50 -1.22
C GLY A 39 -11.72 -21.40 -2.26
N SER A 40 -12.15 -20.18 -1.85
CA SER A 40 -12.46 -19.08 -2.77
C SER A 40 -11.24 -18.29 -3.22
N VAL A 41 -10.12 -18.41 -2.51
CA VAL A 41 -8.91 -17.62 -2.79
C VAL A 41 -8.16 -18.20 -3.97
N LYS A 42 -7.94 -17.37 -5.00
CA LYS A 42 -7.18 -17.73 -6.22
C LYS A 42 -6.22 -16.61 -6.61
N VAL A 43 -5.13 -16.95 -7.26
CA VAL A 43 -4.21 -16.01 -7.87
C VAL A 43 -4.67 -15.80 -9.32
N SER A 44 -5.23 -14.62 -9.63
CA SER A 44 -5.71 -14.27 -10.97
C SER A 44 -4.59 -13.79 -11.88
N ALA A 45 -3.55 -13.19 -11.30
CA ALA A 45 -2.33 -12.84 -12.01
C ALA A 45 -1.10 -13.04 -11.12
N TYR A 46 -0.04 -13.61 -11.68
CA TYR A 46 1.17 -13.95 -10.95
C TYR A 46 2.41 -13.32 -11.59
N HIS A 47 3.20 -12.63 -10.77
CA HIS A 47 4.49 -12.03 -11.14
C HIS A 47 4.46 -11.19 -12.43
N ARG A 48 3.43 -10.35 -12.61
CA ARG A 48 3.41 -9.40 -13.73
C ARG A 48 4.36 -8.25 -13.46
N ILE A 49 5.07 -7.81 -14.51
CA ILE A 49 5.86 -6.59 -14.44
C ILE A 49 4.93 -5.40 -14.63
N LEU A 50 4.81 -4.60 -13.58
CA LEU A 50 4.06 -3.35 -13.58
C LEU A 50 5.02 -2.21 -13.86
N LYS A 51 4.85 -1.53 -15.00
CA LYS A 51 5.69 -0.40 -15.41
C LYS A 51 4.98 0.90 -15.05
N PHE A 52 5.66 1.72 -14.27
CA PHE A 52 5.27 3.08 -13.93
C PHE A 52 6.30 4.07 -14.51
N SER A 53 6.00 5.37 -14.48
CA SER A 53 6.87 6.40 -15.08
C SER A 53 8.33 6.35 -14.62
N HIS A 54 8.58 6.04 -13.35
CA HIS A 54 9.92 6.08 -12.74
C HIS A 54 10.34 4.78 -12.07
N VAL A 55 9.47 3.78 -11.97
CA VAL A 55 9.76 2.53 -11.27
C VAL A 55 9.05 1.35 -11.93
N MET A 56 9.63 0.17 -11.78
CA MET A 56 9.00 -1.09 -12.14
C MET A 56 8.81 -1.94 -10.88
N HIS A 57 7.69 -2.63 -10.81
CA HIS A 57 7.39 -3.55 -9.72
C HIS A 57 6.95 -4.90 -10.27
N ILE A 58 7.21 -5.95 -9.51
CA ILE A 58 6.60 -7.26 -9.74
C ILE A 58 5.32 -7.31 -8.90
N GLY A 59 4.19 -7.43 -9.57
CA GLY A 59 2.87 -7.50 -8.95
C GLY A 59 2.20 -8.85 -9.15
N SER A 60 1.35 -9.21 -8.21
CA SER A 60 0.43 -10.36 -8.32
C SER A 60 -0.96 -9.93 -7.86
N GLU A 61 -1.97 -10.50 -8.48
CA GLU A 61 -3.37 -10.28 -8.13
C GLU A 61 -3.94 -11.53 -7.47
N VAL A 62 -4.61 -11.34 -6.34
CA VAL A 62 -5.27 -12.42 -5.59
C VAL A 62 -6.70 -12.01 -5.35
N GLU A 63 -7.62 -12.88 -5.70
CA GLU A 63 -9.06 -12.72 -5.54
C GLU A 63 -9.59 -13.70 -4.51
N GLY A 64 -10.64 -13.30 -3.81
CA GLY A 64 -11.35 -14.18 -2.88
C GLY A 64 -12.75 -13.64 -2.57
N GLN A 65 -13.65 -14.52 -2.13
CA GLN A 65 -14.95 -14.13 -1.62
C GLN A 65 -14.85 -13.90 -0.12
N LEU A 66 -15.50 -12.86 0.39
CA LEU A 66 -15.63 -12.67 1.82
C LEU A 66 -16.41 -13.83 2.45
N ALA A 67 -15.99 -14.26 3.62
CA ALA A 67 -16.73 -15.25 4.40
C ALA A 67 -18.09 -14.68 4.82
N PRO A 68 -19.11 -15.52 5.04
CA PRO A 68 -20.41 -15.08 5.51
C PRO A 68 -20.30 -14.19 6.75
N GLY A 69 -21.02 -13.07 6.74
CA GLY A 69 -21.01 -12.09 7.84
C GLY A 69 -19.78 -11.19 7.91
N LYS A 70 -18.85 -11.28 6.98
CA LYS A 70 -17.68 -10.40 6.89
C LYS A 70 -17.91 -9.25 5.92
N THR A 71 -17.34 -8.11 6.25
CA THR A 71 -17.43 -6.86 5.49
C THR A 71 -16.10 -6.47 4.88
N ALA A 72 -16.10 -5.43 4.05
CA ALA A 72 -14.87 -4.83 3.54
C ALA A 72 -13.95 -4.31 4.66
N LEU A 73 -14.53 -3.83 5.77
CA LEU A 73 -13.76 -3.39 6.95
C LEU A 73 -13.02 -4.55 7.61
N ASP A 74 -13.67 -5.70 7.77
CA ASP A 74 -12.99 -6.92 8.28
C ASP A 74 -11.82 -7.32 7.37
N ALA A 75 -11.98 -7.17 6.06
CA ALA A 75 -10.93 -7.52 5.10
C ALA A 75 -9.72 -6.58 5.23
N ILE A 76 -9.92 -5.26 5.35
CA ILE A 76 -8.81 -4.33 5.50
C ILE A 76 -8.11 -4.49 6.86
N GLU A 77 -8.84 -4.72 7.93
CA GLU A 77 -8.29 -5.01 9.25
C GLU A 77 -7.37 -6.23 9.22
N ALA A 78 -7.77 -7.28 8.53
CA ALA A 78 -6.97 -8.51 8.41
C ALA A 78 -5.66 -8.34 7.63
N VAL A 79 -5.58 -7.39 6.69
CA VAL A 79 -4.39 -7.20 5.85
C VAL A 79 -3.47 -6.10 6.34
N LEU A 80 -3.93 -5.21 7.19
CA LEU A 80 -3.11 -4.18 7.81
C LEU A 80 -2.41 -4.68 9.09
N PRO A 81 -1.26 -4.08 9.42
CA PRO A 81 -0.42 -3.22 8.58
C PRO A 81 0.18 -4.00 7.42
N ALA A 82 0.31 -3.31 6.28
CA ALA A 82 0.83 -3.92 5.06
C ALA A 82 2.27 -4.42 5.28
N GLY A 83 2.61 -5.66 4.88
CA GLY A 83 3.94 -6.26 5.11
C GLY A 83 5.07 -5.54 4.39
N THR A 84 4.80 -4.82 3.25
CA THR A 84 5.77 -3.92 2.61
C THR A 84 6.27 -2.85 3.60
N LEU A 85 5.45 -2.50 4.58
CA LEU A 85 5.72 -1.46 5.57
C LEU A 85 6.02 -2.00 6.97
N SER A 86 5.72 -3.26 7.21
CA SER A 86 5.91 -3.92 8.51
C SER A 86 7.02 -4.98 8.52
N GLY A 87 7.41 -5.50 7.36
CA GLY A 87 8.45 -6.52 7.24
C GLY A 87 7.99 -7.95 7.58
N ALA A 88 8.92 -8.90 7.56
CA ALA A 88 8.71 -10.31 7.84
C ALA A 88 9.91 -10.90 8.64
N PRO A 89 9.66 -11.68 9.70
CA PRO A 89 8.36 -11.98 10.34
C PRO A 89 7.71 -10.72 10.92
N LYS A 90 6.43 -10.50 10.61
CA LYS A 90 5.74 -9.21 10.84
C LYS A 90 5.89 -8.69 12.27
N PHE A 91 5.58 -9.50 13.27
CA PHE A 91 5.57 -9.07 14.67
C PHE A 91 6.97 -8.62 15.14
N ARG A 92 7.99 -9.42 14.83
CA ARG A 92 9.37 -9.08 15.22
C ARG A 92 9.90 -7.85 14.46
N ALA A 93 9.61 -7.75 13.19
CA ALA A 93 9.98 -6.60 12.37
C ALA A 93 9.35 -5.30 12.90
N MET A 94 8.07 -5.34 13.28
CA MET A 94 7.40 -4.19 13.88
C MET A 94 8.01 -3.77 15.23
N GLN A 95 8.41 -4.71 16.07
CA GLN A 95 9.13 -4.40 17.33
C GLN A 95 10.46 -3.70 17.06
N ILE A 96 11.21 -4.16 16.05
CA ILE A 96 12.48 -3.54 15.67
C ILE A 96 12.24 -2.12 15.12
N ILE A 97 11.24 -1.95 14.27
CA ILE A 97 10.86 -0.64 13.73
C ILE A 97 10.49 0.33 14.85
N ASP A 98 9.68 -0.11 15.80
CA ASP A 98 9.27 0.72 16.95
C ASP A 98 10.48 1.16 17.80
N ALA A 99 11.41 0.27 18.02
CA ALA A 99 12.63 0.55 18.78
C ALA A 99 13.60 1.51 18.06
N LEU A 100 13.66 1.47 16.72
CA LEU A 100 14.65 2.21 15.93
C LEU A 100 14.14 3.55 15.40
N GLU A 101 12.86 3.68 15.03
CA GLU A 101 12.36 4.89 14.40
C GLU A 101 12.21 6.08 15.34
N GLY A 102 12.07 5.89 16.62
CA GLY A 102 11.98 6.95 17.63
C GLY A 102 10.82 7.95 17.46
N SER A 103 9.97 7.78 16.45
CA SER A 103 8.84 8.64 16.15
C SER A 103 7.69 7.88 15.52
N LYS A 104 6.45 8.33 15.78
CA LYS A 104 5.26 7.74 15.17
C LYS A 104 5.21 8.02 13.66
N ARG A 105 4.80 7.03 12.88
CA ARG A 105 4.66 7.15 11.41
C ARG A 105 3.50 8.03 10.96
N GLY A 106 2.52 8.28 11.83
CA GLY A 106 1.32 9.04 11.49
C GLY A 106 0.51 8.34 10.40
N ILE A 107 0.18 9.08 9.33
CA ILE A 107 -0.56 8.53 8.18
C ILE A 107 0.28 7.61 7.29
N TYR A 108 1.63 7.67 7.38
CA TYR A 108 2.53 6.83 6.60
C TYR A 108 2.41 5.37 7.04
N GLY A 109 2.18 4.49 6.09
CA GLY A 109 2.10 3.04 6.36
C GLY A 109 0.71 2.54 6.74
N GLY A 110 -0.28 3.43 6.83
CA GLY A 110 -1.69 3.07 6.96
C GLY A 110 -2.34 2.75 5.61
N ALA A 111 -3.63 3.03 5.50
CA ALA A 111 -4.40 2.93 4.27
C ALA A 111 -5.11 4.25 3.95
N ILE A 112 -5.20 4.56 2.67
CA ILE A 112 -6.00 5.66 2.13
C ILE A 112 -6.96 5.08 1.11
N GLY A 113 -8.21 5.52 1.13
CA GLY A 113 -9.20 5.07 0.17
C GLY A 113 -10.58 5.60 0.49
N TYR A 114 -11.57 4.94 -0.07
CA TYR A 114 -12.97 5.26 0.18
C TYR A 114 -13.79 4.00 0.45
N ILE A 115 -14.88 4.19 1.14
CA ILE A 115 -15.93 3.19 1.35
C ILE A 115 -17.23 3.84 0.91
N ASP A 116 -17.95 3.22 -0.02
CA ASP A 116 -19.23 3.71 -0.47
C ASP A 116 -20.40 3.22 0.41
N LEU A 117 -21.58 3.80 0.19
CA LEU A 117 -22.78 3.47 0.96
C LEU A 117 -23.31 2.05 0.68
N THR A 118 -22.84 1.39 -0.36
CA THR A 118 -23.20 0.01 -0.70
C THR A 118 -22.23 -1.01 -0.12
N GLY A 119 -21.19 -0.55 0.61
CA GLY A 119 -20.20 -1.39 1.26
C GLY A 119 -19.03 -1.77 0.36
N ASN A 120 -18.92 -1.18 -0.85
CA ASN A 120 -17.72 -1.28 -1.65
C ASN A 120 -16.61 -0.44 -1.02
N MET A 121 -15.37 -0.91 -1.16
CA MET A 121 -14.19 -0.23 -0.66
C MET A 121 -13.06 -0.32 -1.67
N ASP A 122 -12.34 0.77 -1.84
CA ASP A 122 -11.09 0.79 -2.59
C ASP A 122 -10.03 1.51 -1.77
N THR A 123 -8.91 0.87 -1.49
CA THR A 123 -7.86 1.39 -0.62
C THR A 123 -6.48 1.07 -1.16
N CYS A 124 -5.52 1.95 -0.87
CA CYS A 124 -4.11 1.72 -1.10
C CYS A 124 -3.31 1.94 0.19
N ILE A 125 -2.08 1.40 0.22
CA ILE A 125 -1.15 1.69 1.31
C ILE A 125 -0.69 3.15 1.23
N SER A 126 -0.60 3.82 2.39
CA SER A 126 -0.18 5.22 2.48
C SER A 126 1.33 5.36 2.35
N ILE A 127 1.82 5.33 1.11
CA ILE A 127 3.22 5.58 0.76
C ILE A 127 3.29 6.63 -0.35
N ARG A 128 4.46 7.27 -0.52
CA ARG A 128 4.67 8.34 -1.52
C ARG A 128 3.62 9.43 -1.38
N ILE A 129 3.40 9.84 -0.15
CA ILE A 129 2.44 10.85 0.24
C ILE A 129 3.14 12.06 0.83
N ALA A 130 2.51 13.22 0.67
CA ALA A 130 2.81 14.43 1.42
C ALA A 130 1.54 14.86 2.17
N TYR A 131 1.70 15.38 3.38
CA TYR A 131 0.60 16.04 4.07
C TYR A 131 1.04 17.39 4.62
N LYS A 132 0.13 18.35 4.63
CA LYS A 132 0.38 19.69 5.13
C LYS A 132 -0.28 19.88 6.49
N LYS A 133 0.47 20.36 7.47
CA LYS A 133 -0.04 20.70 8.80
C LYS A 133 0.65 21.99 9.28
N ASN A 134 -0.12 22.97 9.72
CA ASN A 134 0.40 24.25 10.25
C ASN A 134 1.42 24.92 9.32
N GLY A 135 1.13 24.95 8.01
CA GLY A 135 2.00 25.56 7.02
C GLY A 135 3.19 24.69 6.56
N THR A 136 3.51 23.63 7.27
CA THR A 136 4.63 22.72 6.96
C THR A 136 4.16 21.50 6.19
N VAL A 137 4.91 21.14 5.13
CA VAL A 137 4.70 19.90 4.36
C VAL A 137 5.61 18.82 4.92
N TYR A 138 5.03 17.70 5.22
CA TYR A 138 5.71 16.51 5.73
C TYR A 138 5.71 15.41 4.67
N ILE A 139 6.88 14.85 4.41
CA ILE A 139 7.08 13.72 3.50
C ILE A 139 7.85 12.65 4.26
N ARG A 140 7.36 11.40 4.19
CA ARG A 140 8.04 10.25 4.79
C ARG A 140 8.28 9.18 3.73
N SER A 141 9.47 8.61 3.75
CA SER A 141 9.90 7.53 2.86
C SER A 141 10.58 6.43 3.66
N GLY A 142 10.70 5.25 3.08
CA GLY A 142 11.38 4.11 3.67
C GLY A 142 11.72 3.05 2.63
N ALA A 143 12.61 2.15 3.01
CA ALA A 143 13.00 0.98 2.23
C ALA A 143 12.67 -0.31 2.99
N GLY A 144 12.54 -1.41 2.25
CA GLY A 144 12.38 -2.75 2.82
C GLY A 144 13.74 -3.37 3.06
N ILE A 145 14.08 -3.59 4.32
CA ILE A 145 15.39 -4.13 4.71
C ILE A 145 15.35 -5.66 4.74
N VAL A 146 16.31 -6.27 4.11
CA VAL A 146 16.54 -7.72 4.06
C VAL A 146 18.00 -8.04 4.40
N ALA A 147 18.35 -9.32 4.53
CA ALA A 147 19.69 -9.73 4.92
C ALA A 147 20.81 -9.23 3.98
N ASP A 148 20.49 -9.12 2.67
CA ASP A 148 21.45 -8.67 1.65
C ASP A 148 21.41 -7.15 1.42
N SER A 149 20.63 -6.41 2.20
CA SER A 149 20.55 -4.95 2.09
C SER A 149 21.87 -4.29 2.45
N VAL A 150 22.30 -3.34 1.62
CA VAL A 150 23.46 -2.48 1.87
C VAL A 150 22.95 -1.13 2.37
N PRO A 151 23.29 -0.69 3.60
CA PRO A 151 22.71 0.50 4.24
C PRO A 151 22.73 1.76 3.37
N GLU A 152 23.84 2.02 2.69
CA GLU A 152 24.04 3.20 1.85
C GLU A 152 23.12 3.18 0.62
N LYS A 153 22.88 1.99 0.04
CA LYS A 153 21.96 1.83 -1.10
C LYS A 153 20.52 2.01 -0.67
N GLU A 154 20.13 1.42 0.47
CA GLU A 154 18.78 1.57 1.03
C GLU A 154 18.48 3.03 1.41
N HIS A 155 19.45 3.72 2.00
CA HIS A 155 19.34 5.15 2.29
C HIS A 155 19.13 5.97 1.02
N THR A 156 19.93 5.72 -0.03
CA THR A 156 19.80 6.38 -1.32
C THR A 156 18.43 6.10 -1.95
N GLU A 157 17.93 4.87 -1.87
CA GLU A 157 16.60 4.51 -2.33
C GLU A 157 15.50 5.27 -1.58
N CYS A 158 15.62 5.42 -0.25
CA CYS A 158 14.69 6.24 0.54
C CYS A 158 14.65 7.68 0.06
N ILE A 159 15.81 8.30 -0.18
CA ILE A 159 15.90 9.67 -0.69
C ILE A 159 15.24 9.78 -2.07
N ASN A 160 15.57 8.89 -3.00
CA ASN A 160 15.01 8.89 -4.35
C ASN A 160 13.47 8.74 -4.33
N LYS A 161 12.94 7.89 -3.47
CA LYS A 161 11.50 7.75 -3.28
C LYS A 161 10.84 9.01 -2.73
N ALA A 162 11.50 9.72 -1.82
CA ALA A 162 11.02 10.98 -1.28
C ALA A 162 11.09 12.11 -2.31
N MET A 163 12.17 12.17 -3.10
CA MET A 163 12.39 13.22 -4.09
C MET A 163 11.30 13.31 -5.15
N ALA A 164 10.70 12.19 -5.56
CA ALA A 164 9.59 12.20 -6.49
C ALA A 164 8.37 12.99 -5.96
N VAL A 165 8.10 12.90 -4.66
CA VAL A 165 7.02 13.65 -4.00
C VAL A 165 7.43 15.10 -3.76
N VAL A 166 8.68 15.33 -3.35
CA VAL A 166 9.25 16.69 -3.16
C VAL A 166 9.16 17.50 -4.44
N GLN A 167 9.56 16.90 -5.56
CA GLN A 167 9.51 17.57 -6.86
C GLN A 167 8.07 17.93 -7.26
N ALA A 168 7.13 17.01 -7.14
CA ALA A 168 5.73 17.27 -7.43
C ALA A 168 5.16 18.42 -6.57
N VAL A 169 5.54 18.50 -5.29
CA VAL A 169 5.13 19.59 -4.39
C VAL A 169 5.74 20.93 -4.82
N ARG A 170 7.02 20.95 -5.20
CA ARG A 170 7.70 22.17 -5.69
C ARG A 170 7.06 22.69 -6.97
N GLU A 171 6.87 21.80 -7.95
CA GLU A 171 6.21 22.15 -9.22
C GLU A 171 4.81 22.74 -8.99
N SER A 172 4.05 22.18 -8.05
CA SER A 172 2.71 22.69 -7.70
C SER A 172 2.75 24.05 -6.99
N ALA A 173 3.86 24.38 -6.33
CA ALA A 173 4.06 25.66 -5.66
C ALA A 173 4.57 26.78 -6.59
N GLY A 174 4.86 26.47 -7.85
CA GLY A 174 5.39 27.44 -8.82
C GLY A 174 6.93 27.59 -8.79
N ASP A 175 7.62 26.74 -8.04
CA ASP A 175 9.10 26.74 -7.96
C ASP A 175 9.75 25.88 -9.07
N ALA A 176 9.07 25.70 -10.19
CA ALA A 176 9.61 24.98 -11.34
C ALA A 176 10.64 25.86 -12.07
N GLN A 177 11.92 25.65 -11.78
CA GLN A 177 13.06 26.00 -12.63
C GLN A 177 13.82 24.73 -13.01
#